data_2d4703c42427f87a618256170f1a97af
#
_entry.id   2d4703c42427f87a618256170f1a97af
#
_cell.length_a   1.000
_cell.length_b   1.000
_cell.length_c   1.000
_cell.angle_alpha   90.00
_cell.angle_beta   90.00
_cell.angle_gamma   90.00
#
_symmetry.space_group_name_H-M   'P 1'
#
loop_
_entity.id
_entity.type
_entity.pdbx_description
1 polymer ?
#
loop_
_entity_poly.entity_id
_entity_poly.type
_entity_poly.pdbx_seq_one_letter_code
_entity_poly.pdbx_strand_id
1 'polypeptide(L)'
;MYASHFGLRDEPFRLTPDTAFYFDYRAHREALNVLLLALRAGEGFVKVTGEVGTGKTLLCRMLMEALETSHETAYLPNPCLTGNGLRAALARELGLDLPRNLGQHRVLERIQEHLLHLAAAGRRVVVLLDEAQALPDESLEALRLLTNLETERHKLLQVVLFGQPELDERLAGSRLRQLRQRISFSHRLEPLDRAGVTQYVHHRLAVAGVPDRSLFGRRALATLHRASRGIPRLVNILAHKALLAAYGEGAAQISPAHVRRAALDTEDARRPASLRGWALAALGTVGLGAAAAALGAWL
;
A
#
# COMPACT_ATOMS: atom_id res chain seq x y z
N MET A 1 3.23 24.27 -15.10
CA MET A 1 2.16 25.24 -15.41
C MET A 1 1.47 25.79 -14.18
N TYR A 2 0.77 25.01 -13.36
CA TYR A 2 0.07 25.52 -12.17
C TYR A 2 1.01 25.88 -10.99
N ALA A 3 2.23 25.35 -10.98
CA ALA A 3 3.16 25.55 -9.87
C ALA A 3 3.43 27.05 -9.61
N SER A 4 3.76 27.81 -10.64
CA SER A 4 4.00 29.25 -10.53
C SER A 4 2.77 30.03 -10.09
N HIS A 5 1.56 29.64 -10.52
CA HIS A 5 0.30 30.28 -10.13
C HIS A 5 0.03 30.16 -8.62
N PHE A 6 0.36 29.00 -8.03
CA PHE A 6 0.19 28.76 -6.59
C PHE A 6 1.46 29.00 -5.76
N GLY A 7 2.53 29.54 -6.34
CA GLY A 7 3.80 29.79 -5.64
C GLY A 7 4.57 28.52 -5.26
N LEU A 8 4.29 27.39 -5.92
CA LEU A 8 4.95 26.11 -5.69
C LEU A 8 6.31 26.09 -6.38
N ARG A 9 7.33 25.58 -5.69
CA ARG A 9 8.68 25.34 -6.24
C ARG A 9 8.77 24.00 -6.99
N ASP A 10 7.93 23.03 -6.58
CA ASP A 10 7.85 21.72 -7.18
C ASP A 10 6.40 21.23 -7.23
N GLU A 11 6.16 20.10 -7.91
CA GLU A 11 4.83 19.47 -8.00
C GLU A 11 4.57 18.63 -6.74
N PRO A 12 3.66 19.07 -5.84
CA PRO A 12 3.49 18.42 -4.55
C PRO A 12 2.87 17.02 -4.61
N PHE A 13 2.14 16.70 -5.68
CA PHE A 13 1.34 15.48 -5.78
C PHE A 13 1.79 14.56 -6.93
N ARG A 14 3.10 14.48 -7.17
CA ARG A 14 3.67 13.50 -8.11
C ARG A 14 3.37 12.08 -7.66
N LEU A 15 3.14 11.18 -8.63
CA LEU A 15 2.89 9.76 -8.39
C LEU A 15 4.19 8.97 -8.26
N THR A 16 5.28 9.47 -8.84
CA THR A 16 6.60 8.85 -8.70
C THR A 16 7.04 8.92 -7.22
N PRO A 17 7.47 7.80 -6.63
CA PRO A 17 7.97 7.79 -5.28
C PRO A 17 9.18 8.73 -5.13
N ASP A 18 9.05 9.74 -4.30
CA ASP A 18 10.10 10.69 -3.97
C ASP A 18 10.24 10.74 -2.45
N THR A 19 11.43 10.38 -1.97
CA THR A 19 11.74 10.33 -0.54
C THR A 19 11.71 11.72 0.11
N ALA A 20 11.96 12.79 -0.65
CA ALA A 20 11.83 14.16 -0.14
C ALA A 20 10.39 14.50 0.32
N PHE A 21 9.40 13.86 -0.28
CA PHE A 21 7.99 14.01 0.04
C PHE A 21 7.47 12.92 0.99
N TYR A 22 8.36 12.17 1.62
CA TYR A 22 7.95 11.16 2.61
C TYR A 22 7.19 11.83 3.77
N PHE A 23 6.02 11.28 4.06
CA PHE A 23 5.19 11.70 5.18
C PHE A 23 5.18 10.63 6.26
N ASP A 24 5.84 10.94 7.39
CA ASP A 24 5.93 10.03 8.53
C ASP A 24 4.59 9.93 9.26
N TYR A 25 3.70 9.08 8.74
CA TYR A 25 2.39 8.86 9.32
C TYR A 25 2.41 7.76 10.38
N ARG A 26 1.63 8.00 11.44
CA ARG A 26 1.57 7.11 12.62
C ARG A 26 1.35 5.64 12.25
N ALA A 27 0.41 5.33 11.34
CA ALA A 27 0.12 3.95 10.95
C ALA A 27 1.31 3.25 10.27
N HIS A 28 2.13 3.97 9.46
CA HIS A 28 3.34 3.42 8.86
C HIS A 28 4.42 3.16 9.91
N ARG A 29 4.59 4.06 10.89
CA ARG A 29 5.52 3.85 12.01
C ARG A 29 5.12 2.66 12.88
N GLU A 30 3.84 2.55 13.21
CA GLU A 30 3.31 1.42 13.97
C GLU A 30 3.52 0.11 13.22
N ALA A 31 3.23 0.09 11.91
CA ALA A 31 3.49 -1.06 11.06
C ALA A 31 4.97 -1.45 11.03
N LEU A 32 5.88 -0.47 10.84
CA LEU A 32 7.32 -0.70 10.84
C LEU A 32 7.80 -1.27 12.17
N ASN A 33 7.33 -0.71 13.29
CA ASN A 33 7.69 -1.20 14.62
C ASN A 33 7.23 -2.64 14.86
N VAL A 34 6.01 -2.99 14.43
CA VAL A 34 5.49 -4.37 14.50
C VAL A 34 6.35 -5.33 13.67
N LEU A 35 6.73 -4.93 12.45
CA LEU A 35 7.60 -5.72 11.58
C LEU A 35 8.97 -5.95 12.21
N LEU A 36 9.61 -4.89 12.70
CA LEU A 36 10.92 -4.98 13.36
C LEU A 36 10.87 -5.85 14.62
N LEU A 37 9.81 -5.74 15.42
CA LEU A 37 9.60 -6.57 16.59
C LEU A 37 9.47 -8.05 16.22
N ALA A 38 8.63 -8.37 15.24
CA ALA A 38 8.41 -9.72 14.76
C ALA A 38 9.70 -10.36 14.21
N LEU A 39 10.46 -9.61 13.39
CA LEU A 39 11.73 -10.09 12.84
C LEU A 39 12.78 -10.30 13.93
N ARG A 40 12.89 -9.41 14.92
CA ARG A 40 13.78 -9.58 16.08
C ARG A 40 13.40 -10.79 16.93
N ALA A 41 12.11 -11.06 17.08
CA ALA A 41 11.61 -12.24 17.78
C ALA A 41 11.89 -13.56 17.04
N GLY A 42 12.38 -13.51 15.80
CA GLY A 42 12.71 -14.70 15.02
C GLY A 42 11.53 -15.30 14.27
N GLU A 43 10.46 -14.53 14.07
CA GLU A 43 9.28 -15.00 13.35
C GLU A 43 9.60 -15.33 11.88
N GLY A 44 9.13 -16.48 11.41
CA GLY A 44 9.47 -16.98 10.08
C GLY A 44 8.67 -16.32 8.96
N PHE A 45 7.40 -16.01 9.22
CA PHE A 45 6.52 -15.34 8.26
C PHE A 45 5.78 -14.19 8.90
N VAL A 46 5.86 -13.04 8.25
CA VAL A 46 5.11 -11.84 8.58
C VAL A 46 4.35 -11.37 7.34
N LYS A 47 3.15 -10.87 7.49
CA LYS A 47 2.32 -10.39 6.40
C LYS A 47 1.86 -8.97 6.64
N VAL A 48 1.94 -8.15 5.60
CA VAL A 48 1.35 -6.81 5.55
C VAL A 48 0.41 -6.74 4.37
N THR A 49 -0.86 -6.47 4.63
CA THR A 49 -1.85 -6.26 3.56
C THR A 49 -2.40 -4.83 3.61
N GLY A 50 -2.91 -4.36 2.49
CA GLY A 50 -3.54 -3.05 2.37
C GLY A 50 -3.92 -2.75 0.93
N GLU A 51 -4.83 -1.82 0.75
CA GLU A 51 -5.32 -1.39 -0.57
C GLU A 51 -4.19 -0.89 -1.47
N VAL A 52 -4.42 -0.90 -2.78
CA VAL A 52 -3.49 -0.32 -3.77
C VAL A 52 -3.25 1.15 -3.44
N GLY A 53 -1.96 1.55 -3.34
CA GLY A 53 -1.61 2.95 -3.09
C GLY A 53 -1.65 3.38 -1.62
N THR A 54 -1.77 2.46 -0.65
CA THR A 54 -1.66 2.77 0.80
C THR A 54 -0.23 2.97 1.27
N GLY A 55 0.79 2.68 0.44
CA GLY A 55 2.19 2.89 0.79
C GLY A 55 2.94 1.62 1.23
N LYS A 56 2.45 0.42 0.89
CA LYS A 56 3.13 -0.86 1.19
C LYS A 56 4.58 -0.90 0.69
N THR A 57 4.81 -0.54 -0.56
CA THR A 57 6.17 -0.49 -1.14
C THR A 57 7.07 0.52 -0.42
N LEU A 58 6.53 1.64 0.06
CA LEU A 58 7.27 2.60 0.86
C LEU A 58 7.66 1.99 2.22
N LEU A 59 6.70 1.35 2.90
CA LEU A 59 6.95 0.64 4.15
C LEU A 59 8.00 -0.47 3.97
N CYS A 60 7.97 -1.20 2.84
CA CYS A 60 8.97 -2.21 2.49
C CYS A 60 10.39 -1.59 2.41
N ARG A 61 10.54 -0.44 1.74
CA ARG A 61 11.82 0.27 1.64
C ARG A 61 12.32 0.76 3.01
N MET A 62 11.43 1.33 3.82
CA MET A 62 11.78 1.74 5.20
C MET A 62 12.24 0.56 6.05
N LEU A 63 11.60 -0.61 5.88
CA LEU A 63 12.01 -1.82 6.57
C LEU A 63 13.40 -2.28 6.12
N MET A 64 13.71 -2.25 4.81
CA MET A 64 15.03 -2.58 4.29
C MET A 64 16.10 -1.68 4.90
N GLU A 65 15.89 -0.37 4.91
CA GLU A 65 16.80 0.61 5.50
C GLU A 65 17.01 0.35 7.00
N ALA A 66 15.95 0.07 7.74
CA ALA A 66 16.02 -0.23 9.17
C ALA A 66 16.72 -1.57 9.50
N LEU A 67 16.80 -2.49 8.54
CA LEU A 67 17.43 -3.81 8.69
C LEU A 67 18.91 -3.86 8.22
N GLU A 68 19.38 -2.86 7.47
CA GLU A 68 20.67 -2.83 6.78
C GLU A 68 21.86 -3.25 7.66
N THR A 69 21.86 -2.84 8.92
CA THR A 69 22.96 -3.12 9.85
C THR A 69 22.90 -4.50 10.51
N SER A 70 21.73 -5.15 10.53
CA SER A 70 21.47 -6.35 11.33
C SER A 70 21.09 -7.59 10.51
N HIS A 71 20.63 -7.40 9.29
CA HIS A 71 20.14 -8.47 8.44
C HIS A 71 20.68 -8.33 7.02
N GLU A 72 20.79 -9.46 6.33
CA GLU A 72 20.89 -9.50 4.88
C GLU A 72 19.47 -9.46 4.29
N THR A 73 19.21 -8.52 3.39
CA THR A 73 17.87 -8.38 2.81
C THR A 73 17.87 -8.79 1.35
N ALA A 74 16.92 -9.64 0.97
CA ALA A 74 16.62 -10.01 -0.42
C ALA A 74 15.28 -9.42 -0.82
N TYR A 75 15.26 -8.49 -1.77
CA TYR A 75 14.04 -7.78 -2.19
C TYR A 75 13.54 -8.28 -3.55
N LEU A 76 12.31 -8.76 -3.57
CA LEU A 76 11.63 -9.27 -4.76
C LEU A 76 10.41 -8.39 -5.08
N PRO A 77 10.56 -7.36 -5.94
CA PRO A 77 9.52 -6.36 -6.19
C PRO A 77 8.36 -6.87 -7.06
N ASN A 78 8.60 -7.89 -7.87
CA ASN A 78 7.59 -8.48 -8.75
C ASN A 78 7.72 -10.01 -8.74
N PRO A 79 6.98 -10.69 -7.87
CA PRO A 79 7.16 -12.12 -7.67
C PRO A 79 6.36 -13.01 -8.64
N CYS A 80 5.93 -12.54 -9.81
CA CYS A 80 5.29 -13.36 -10.85
C CYS A 80 6.24 -14.47 -11.36
N LEU A 81 6.79 -15.26 -10.42
CA LEU A 81 7.81 -16.26 -10.66
C LEU A 81 7.26 -17.64 -10.28
N THR A 82 7.58 -18.65 -11.07
CA THR A 82 7.42 -20.05 -10.66
C THR A 82 8.26 -20.34 -9.42
N GLY A 83 7.99 -21.43 -8.69
CA GLY A 83 8.78 -21.78 -7.51
C GLY A 83 10.28 -21.87 -7.79
N ASN A 84 10.65 -22.28 -9.01
CA ASN A 84 12.05 -22.32 -9.46
C ASN A 84 12.61 -20.95 -9.78
N GLY A 85 11.83 -20.13 -10.47
CA GLY A 85 12.19 -18.74 -10.76
C GLY A 85 12.40 -17.94 -9.46
N LEU A 86 11.58 -18.20 -8.46
CA LEU A 86 11.71 -17.58 -7.13
C LEU A 86 13.01 -17.94 -6.44
N ARG A 87 13.40 -19.24 -6.44
CA ARG A 87 14.69 -19.68 -5.86
C ARG A 87 15.88 -19.04 -6.58
N ALA A 88 15.83 -19.00 -7.92
CA ALA A 88 16.87 -18.36 -8.72
C ALA A 88 16.95 -16.86 -8.47
N ALA A 89 15.82 -16.17 -8.34
CA ALA A 89 15.77 -14.75 -7.99
C ALA A 89 16.32 -14.50 -6.58
N LEU A 90 15.92 -15.31 -5.60
CA LEU A 90 16.46 -15.24 -4.24
C LEU A 90 17.97 -15.44 -4.20
N ALA A 91 18.48 -16.47 -4.89
CA ALA A 91 19.92 -16.72 -4.95
C ALA A 91 20.67 -15.51 -5.52
N ARG A 92 20.16 -14.89 -6.57
CA ARG A 92 20.76 -13.68 -7.17
C ARG A 92 20.72 -12.48 -6.22
N GLU A 93 19.61 -12.25 -5.52
CA GLU A 93 19.50 -11.18 -4.52
C GLU A 93 20.47 -11.38 -3.35
N LEU A 94 20.78 -12.63 -3.00
CA LEU A 94 21.78 -12.99 -2.01
C LEU A 94 23.23 -12.96 -2.56
N GLY A 95 23.46 -12.49 -3.79
CA GLY A 95 24.80 -12.41 -4.39
C GLY A 95 25.38 -13.75 -4.82
N LEU A 96 24.57 -14.81 -4.94
CA LEU A 96 25.01 -16.12 -5.41
C LEU A 96 25.07 -16.13 -6.94
N ASP A 97 26.26 -16.23 -7.50
CA ASP A 97 26.46 -16.46 -8.93
C ASP A 97 26.27 -17.95 -9.24
N LEU A 98 25.09 -18.26 -9.78
CA LEU A 98 24.72 -19.62 -10.13
C LEU A 98 24.69 -19.84 -11.64
N PRO A 99 25.33 -20.90 -12.18
CA PRO A 99 25.24 -21.26 -13.58
C PRO A 99 23.79 -21.45 -14.01
N ARG A 100 23.43 -20.97 -15.21
CA ARG A 100 22.05 -21.06 -15.74
C ARG A 100 21.47 -22.47 -15.82
N ASN A 101 22.32 -23.47 -15.94
CA ASN A 101 21.95 -24.87 -16.08
C ASN A 101 22.04 -25.65 -14.76
N LEU A 102 22.15 -24.97 -13.61
CA LEU A 102 22.22 -25.65 -12.32
C LEU A 102 20.87 -26.27 -11.99
N GLY A 103 20.86 -27.57 -11.69
CA GLY A 103 19.64 -28.28 -11.27
C GLY A 103 19.09 -27.69 -9.97
N GLN A 104 17.76 -27.74 -9.83
CA GLN A 104 17.04 -27.07 -8.73
C GLN A 104 17.48 -27.51 -7.33
N HIS A 105 17.83 -28.78 -7.17
CA HIS A 105 18.34 -29.30 -5.91
C HIS A 105 19.63 -28.57 -5.53
N ARG A 106 20.54 -28.39 -6.46
CA ARG A 106 21.81 -27.69 -6.23
C ARG A 106 21.62 -26.19 -5.95
N VAL A 107 20.62 -25.56 -6.57
CA VAL A 107 20.25 -24.16 -6.23
C VAL A 107 19.84 -24.07 -4.77
N LEU A 108 19.01 -25.00 -4.29
CA LEU A 108 18.56 -25.02 -2.90
C LEU A 108 19.72 -25.31 -1.93
N GLU A 109 20.60 -26.26 -2.27
CA GLU A 109 21.83 -26.54 -1.47
C GLU A 109 22.71 -25.29 -1.34
N ARG A 110 22.94 -24.57 -2.46
CA ARG A 110 23.76 -23.35 -2.43
C ARG A 110 23.12 -22.23 -1.61
N ILE A 111 21.80 -22.06 -1.71
CA ILE A 111 21.09 -21.13 -0.83
C ILE A 111 21.27 -21.52 0.63
N GLN A 112 21.08 -22.80 0.96
CA GLN A 112 21.22 -23.30 2.32
C GLN A 112 22.63 -23.12 2.88
N GLU A 113 23.67 -23.47 2.12
CA GLU A 113 25.08 -23.26 2.50
C GLU A 113 25.34 -21.77 2.80
N HIS A 114 24.85 -20.88 1.95
CA HIS A 114 25.01 -19.43 2.12
C HIS A 114 24.30 -18.92 3.36
N LEU A 115 23.06 -19.37 3.60
CA LEU A 115 22.29 -19.00 4.79
C LEU A 115 22.99 -19.46 6.08
N LEU A 116 23.58 -20.66 6.08
CA LEU A 116 24.36 -21.17 7.21
C LEU A 116 25.63 -20.34 7.44
N HIS A 117 26.30 -19.94 6.36
CA HIS A 117 27.49 -19.06 6.45
C HIS A 117 27.13 -17.70 7.06
N LEU A 118 26.04 -17.06 6.60
CA LEU A 118 25.57 -15.80 7.16
C LEU A 118 25.16 -15.94 8.64
N ALA A 119 24.47 -17.03 8.98
CA ALA A 119 24.10 -17.31 10.37
C ALA A 119 25.32 -17.50 11.29
N ALA A 120 26.38 -18.17 10.82
CA ALA A 120 27.64 -18.31 11.53
C ALA A 120 28.35 -16.94 11.74
N ALA A 121 28.15 -15.99 10.83
CA ALA A 121 28.61 -14.60 10.96
C ALA A 121 27.65 -13.72 11.81
N GLY A 122 26.62 -14.32 12.43
CA GLY A 122 25.64 -13.60 13.24
C GLY A 122 24.61 -12.79 12.45
N ARG A 123 24.56 -12.94 11.14
CA ARG A 123 23.59 -12.26 10.24
C ARG A 123 22.38 -13.15 9.94
N ARG A 124 21.19 -12.58 9.94
CA ARG A 124 19.96 -13.25 9.54
C ARG A 124 19.54 -12.76 8.15
N VAL A 125 18.80 -13.59 7.43
CA VAL A 125 18.30 -13.25 6.10
C VAL A 125 16.82 -12.95 6.17
N VAL A 126 16.41 -11.82 5.59
CA VAL A 126 15.00 -11.43 5.44
C VAL A 126 14.67 -11.29 3.96
N VAL A 127 13.71 -12.07 3.49
CA VAL A 127 13.14 -11.97 2.14
C VAL A 127 11.92 -11.07 2.19
N LEU A 128 11.95 -10.03 1.39
CA LEU A 128 10.88 -9.05 1.27
C LEU A 128 10.22 -9.23 -0.09
N LEU A 129 8.95 -9.63 -0.11
CA LEU A 129 8.18 -9.80 -1.33
C LEU A 129 7.11 -8.72 -1.42
N ASP A 130 7.20 -7.86 -2.42
CA ASP A 130 6.15 -6.90 -2.74
C ASP A 130 5.17 -7.52 -3.75
N GLU A 131 3.94 -7.05 -3.77
CA GLU A 131 2.84 -7.57 -4.60
C GLU A 131 2.62 -9.10 -4.46
N ALA A 132 2.74 -9.62 -3.23
CA ALA A 132 2.71 -11.07 -2.95
C ALA A 132 1.40 -11.76 -3.38
N GLN A 133 0.31 -11.04 -3.62
CA GLN A 133 -0.92 -11.60 -4.20
C GLN A 133 -0.71 -12.06 -5.66
N ALA A 134 0.34 -11.62 -6.34
CA ALA A 134 0.65 -12.06 -7.70
C ALA A 134 1.46 -13.38 -7.76
N LEU A 135 1.98 -13.87 -6.61
CA LEU A 135 2.70 -15.13 -6.54
C LEU A 135 1.80 -16.32 -6.88
N PRO A 136 2.22 -17.27 -7.72
CA PRO A 136 1.58 -18.58 -7.83
C PRO A 136 1.58 -19.34 -6.49
N ASP A 137 0.59 -20.21 -6.26
CA ASP A 137 0.50 -21.02 -5.04
C ASP A 137 1.74 -21.90 -4.84
N GLU A 138 2.31 -22.46 -5.92
CA GLU A 138 3.55 -23.22 -5.87
C GLU A 138 4.75 -22.41 -5.35
N SER A 139 4.79 -21.11 -5.64
CA SER A 139 5.86 -20.22 -5.19
C SER A 139 5.69 -19.85 -3.72
N LEU A 140 4.46 -19.67 -3.25
CA LEU A 140 4.15 -19.50 -1.84
C LEU A 140 4.53 -20.77 -1.04
N GLU A 141 4.29 -21.96 -1.59
CA GLU A 141 4.72 -23.22 -0.99
C GLU A 141 6.26 -23.39 -1.03
N ALA A 142 6.93 -22.95 -2.10
CA ALA A 142 8.38 -22.96 -2.16
C ALA A 142 9.00 -22.07 -1.08
N LEU A 143 8.43 -20.90 -0.80
CA LEU A 143 8.83 -20.04 0.32
C LEU A 143 8.63 -20.72 1.67
N ARG A 144 7.49 -21.40 1.85
CA ARG A 144 7.22 -22.16 3.08
C ARG A 144 8.28 -23.22 3.33
N LEU A 145 8.71 -23.91 2.28
CA LEU A 145 9.78 -24.92 2.39
C LEU A 145 11.14 -24.30 2.71
N LEU A 146 11.46 -23.13 2.13
CA LEU A 146 12.70 -22.41 2.43
C LEU A 146 12.77 -21.96 3.89
N THR A 147 11.65 -21.57 4.51
CA THR A 147 11.63 -21.21 5.94
C THR A 147 11.72 -22.40 6.90
N ASN A 148 11.74 -23.64 6.39
CA ASN A 148 12.09 -24.82 7.20
C ASN A 148 13.61 -24.91 7.46
N LEU A 149 14.41 -24.12 6.75
CA LEU A 149 15.84 -24.06 7.00
C LEU A 149 16.07 -23.34 8.33
N GLU A 150 16.36 -24.13 9.36
CA GLU A 150 16.58 -23.64 10.71
C GLU A 150 17.77 -24.39 11.36
N THR A 151 18.42 -23.72 12.29
CA THR A 151 19.32 -24.36 13.23
C THR A 151 18.53 -24.74 14.49
N GLU A 152 19.16 -25.44 15.43
CA GLU A 152 18.51 -25.78 16.72
C GLU A 152 17.95 -24.55 17.48
N ARG A 153 18.42 -23.36 17.18
CA ARG A 153 18.10 -22.14 17.95
C ARG A 153 17.44 -21.03 17.13
N HIS A 154 17.64 -20.99 15.81
CA HIS A 154 17.21 -19.85 14.99
C HIS A 154 16.79 -20.28 13.60
N LYS A 155 15.79 -19.58 13.04
CA LYS A 155 15.43 -19.64 11.62
C LYS A 155 16.51 -18.93 10.81
N LEU A 156 16.97 -19.59 9.73
CA LEU A 156 17.97 -19.04 8.82
C LEU A 156 17.38 -17.98 7.89
N LEU A 157 16.08 -18.12 7.58
CA LEU A 157 15.36 -17.26 6.64
C LEU A 157 14.04 -16.81 7.25
N GLN A 158 13.77 -15.52 7.17
CA GLN A 158 12.49 -14.90 7.51
C GLN A 158 11.87 -14.30 6.27
N VAL A 159 10.55 -14.26 6.19
CA VAL A 159 9.82 -13.78 5.00
C VAL A 159 8.80 -12.73 5.42
N VAL A 160 8.82 -11.58 4.73
CA VAL A 160 7.78 -10.55 4.86
C VAL A 160 7.03 -10.44 3.54
N LEU A 161 5.74 -10.72 3.58
CA LEU A 161 4.83 -10.62 2.44
C LEU A 161 4.10 -9.28 2.48
N PHE A 162 4.32 -8.43 1.50
CA PHE A 162 3.52 -7.24 1.26
C PHE A 162 2.54 -7.55 0.13
N GLY A 163 1.24 -7.39 0.39
CA GLY A 163 0.21 -7.74 -0.60
C GLY A 163 -1.05 -6.91 -0.50
N GLN A 164 -1.92 -7.10 -1.47
CA GLN A 164 -3.28 -6.55 -1.48
C GLN A 164 -4.23 -7.47 -0.69
N PRO A 165 -5.47 -7.02 -0.35
CA PRO A 165 -6.43 -7.84 0.38
C PRO A 165 -6.71 -9.21 -0.24
N GLU A 166 -6.56 -9.35 -1.57
CA GLU A 166 -6.69 -10.61 -2.29
C GLU A 166 -5.69 -11.68 -1.82
N LEU A 167 -4.55 -11.27 -1.24
CA LEU A 167 -3.63 -12.19 -0.59
C LEU A 167 -4.29 -12.89 0.61
N ASP A 168 -5.08 -12.15 1.39
CA ASP A 168 -5.80 -12.71 2.54
C ASP A 168 -6.85 -13.73 2.10
N GLU A 169 -7.58 -13.43 1.02
CA GLU A 169 -8.57 -14.35 0.44
C GLU A 169 -7.92 -15.64 -0.06
N ARG A 170 -6.79 -15.52 -0.77
CA ARG A 170 -6.03 -16.68 -1.25
C ARG A 170 -5.47 -17.53 -0.11
N LEU A 171 -4.90 -16.91 0.92
CA LEU A 171 -4.38 -17.59 2.11
C LEU A 171 -5.49 -18.27 2.93
N ALA A 172 -6.74 -17.82 2.84
CA ALA A 172 -7.88 -18.46 3.47
C ALA A 172 -8.23 -19.81 2.80
N GLY A 173 -7.82 -20.02 1.56
CA GLY A 173 -8.05 -21.27 0.81
C GLY A 173 -7.36 -22.47 1.42
N SER A 174 -7.90 -23.67 1.12
CA SER A 174 -7.40 -24.96 1.66
C SER A 174 -5.97 -25.28 1.22
N ARG A 175 -5.58 -24.89 0.01
CA ARG A 175 -4.25 -25.16 -0.56
C ARG A 175 -3.11 -24.52 0.23
N LEU A 176 -3.33 -23.30 0.75
CA LEU A 176 -2.31 -22.53 1.47
C LEU A 176 -2.49 -22.59 2.99
N ARG A 177 -3.28 -23.53 3.50
CA ARG A 177 -3.54 -23.68 4.95
C ARG A 177 -2.25 -23.80 5.77
N GLN A 178 -1.27 -24.57 5.28
CA GLN A 178 0.00 -24.77 5.99
C GLN A 178 0.83 -23.48 6.05
N LEU A 179 0.86 -22.70 4.97
CA LEU A 179 1.52 -21.38 4.96
C LEU A 179 0.81 -20.42 5.90
N ARG A 180 -0.53 -20.36 5.85
CA ARG A 180 -1.32 -19.50 6.74
C ARG A 180 -1.02 -19.77 8.21
N GLN A 181 -0.86 -21.03 8.61
CA GLN A 181 -0.53 -21.41 10.00
C GLN A 181 0.88 -20.96 10.44
N ARG A 182 1.77 -20.65 9.51
CA ARG A 182 3.12 -20.14 9.77
C ARG A 182 3.22 -18.64 9.83
N ILE A 183 2.20 -17.93 9.36
CA ILE A 183 2.13 -16.47 9.48
C ILE A 183 1.76 -16.13 10.91
N SER A 184 2.75 -15.74 11.69
CA SER A 184 2.60 -15.40 13.12
C SER A 184 2.16 -13.97 13.34
N PHE A 185 2.56 -13.05 12.45
CA PHE A 185 2.14 -11.65 12.50
C PHE A 185 1.48 -11.23 11.19
N SER A 186 0.34 -10.57 11.32
CA SER A 186 -0.41 -9.98 10.21
C SER A 186 -0.76 -8.54 10.56
N HIS A 187 -0.35 -7.61 9.72
CA HIS A 187 -0.70 -6.19 9.88
C HIS A 187 -1.47 -5.72 8.65
N ARG A 188 -2.56 -4.99 8.88
CA ARG A 188 -3.31 -4.34 7.81
C ARG A 188 -2.98 -2.86 7.79
N LEU A 189 -2.42 -2.40 6.68
CA LEU A 189 -2.10 -0.99 6.49
C LEU A 189 -3.37 -0.24 6.07
N GLU A 190 -3.93 0.49 7.02
CA GLU A 190 -5.17 1.24 6.81
C GLU A 190 -4.91 2.53 6.03
N PRO A 191 -5.88 2.99 5.22
CA PRO A 191 -5.85 4.29 4.60
C PRO A 191 -5.75 5.44 5.63
N LEU A 192 -5.34 6.61 5.18
CA LEU A 192 -5.30 7.81 6.01
C LEU A 192 -6.71 8.19 6.47
N ASP A 193 -6.86 8.49 7.74
CA ASP A 193 -8.09 9.10 8.24
C ASP A 193 -8.21 10.55 7.76
N ARG A 194 -9.29 11.23 8.13
CA ARG A 194 -9.52 12.61 7.71
C ARG A 194 -8.42 13.57 8.19
N ALA A 195 -7.91 13.37 9.40
CA ALA A 195 -6.84 14.18 9.96
C ALA A 195 -5.52 13.87 9.23
N GLY A 196 -5.25 12.60 8.97
CA GLY A 196 -4.09 12.12 8.20
C GLY A 196 -4.07 12.69 6.78
N VAL A 197 -5.18 12.69 6.04
CA VAL A 197 -5.26 13.33 4.71
C VAL A 197 -4.96 14.82 4.80
N THR A 198 -5.49 15.50 5.81
CA THR A 198 -5.22 16.94 6.02
C THR A 198 -3.73 17.19 6.26
N GLN A 199 -3.12 16.44 7.16
CA GLN A 199 -1.69 16.56 7.47
C GLN A 199 -0.82 16.18 6.27
N TYR A 200 -1.19 15.13 5.55
CA TYR A 200 -0.51 14.68 4.34
C TYR A 200 -0.47 15.75 3.25
N VAL A 201 -1.62 16.36 2.94
CA VAL A 201 -1.71 17.43 1.93
C VAL A 201 -0.88 18.65 2.35
N HIS A 202 -0.98 19.06 3.61
CA HIS A 202 -0.20 20.20 4.12
C HIS A 202 1.31 19.90 4.09
N HIS A 203 1.74 18.71 4.47
CA HIS A 203 3.14 18.29 4.38
C HIS A 203 3.66 18.36 2.95
N ARG A 204 2.92 17.80 1.99
CA ARG A 204 3.29 17.80 0.57
C ARG A 204 3.41 19.22 0.00
N LEU A 205 2.49 20.12 0.38
CA LEU A 205 2.53 21.53 -0.01
C LEU A 205 3.70 22.28 0.63
N ALA A 206 3.98 22.02 1.91
CA ALA A 206 5.10 22.65 2.61
C ALA A 206 6.45 22.24 1.98
N VAL A 207 6.65 20.97 1.66
CA VAL A 207 7.85 20.49 0.95
C VAL A 207 7.95 21.14 -0.43
N ALA A 208 6.83 21.29 -1.14
CA ALA A 208 6.79 21.98 -2.42
C ALA A 208 6.95 23.51 -2.35
N GLY A 209 7.20 24.07 -1.15
CA GLY A 209 7.51 25.48 -0.95
C GLY A 209 6.33 26.36 -0.56
N VAL A 210 5.13 25.82 -0.35
CA VAL A 210 3.95 26.57 0.11
C VAL A 210 3.51 26.04 1.47
N PRO A 211 4.05 26.59 2.58
CA PRO A 211 3.65 26.20 3.92
C PRO A 211 2.24 26.70 4.31
N ASP A 212 1.64 27.55 3.47
CA ASP A 212 0.31 28.11 3.72
C ASP A 212 -0.75 27.00 3.63
N ARG A 213 -1.45 26.79 4.74
CA ARG A 213 -2.53 25.82 4.88
C ARG A 213 -3.84 26.26 4.24
N SER A 214 -3.90 27.48 3.69
CA SER A 214 -5.11 28.07 3.12
C SER A 214 -5.41 27.59 1.70
N LEU A 215 -4.39 27.07 0.96
CA LEU A 215 -4.57 26.66 -0.43
C LEU A 215 -5.68 25.61 -0.59
N PHE A 216 -5.76 24.64 0.30
CA PHE A 216 -6.88 23.69 0.38
C PHE A 216 -7.76 24.03 1.59
N GLY A 217 -8.92 24.63 1.37
CA GLY A 217 -9.87 24.92 2.44
C GLY A 217 -10.39 23.64 3.15
N ARG A 218 -10.82 23.76 4.41
CA ARG A 218 -11.32 22.63 5.24
C ARG A 218 -12.38 21.77 4.53
N ARG A 219 -13.29 22.40 3.77
CA ARG A 219 -14.34 21.69 3.02
C ARG A 219 -13.78 20.95 1.81
N ALA A 220 -12.75 21.49 1.15
CA ALA A 220 -12.05 20.83 0.06
C ALA A 220 -11.31 19.58 0.56
N LEU A 221 -10.56 19.68 1.67
CA LEU A 221 -9.88 18.54 2.32
C LEU A 221 -10.86 17.45 2.75
N ALA A 222 -12.01 17.82 3.34
CA ALA A 222 -13.05 16.86 3.69
C ALA A 222 -13.64 16.15 2.47
N THR A 223 -13.78 16.85 1.34
CA THR A 223 -14.24 16.27 0.07
C THR A 223 -13.17 15.37 -0.51
N LEU A 224 -11.91 15.77 -0.45
CA LEU A 224 -10.75 15.00 -0.90
C LEU A 224 -10.64 13.67 -0.14
N HIS A 225 -10.73 13.69 1.19
CA HIS A 225 -10.73 12.47 2.00
C HIS A 225 -11.87 11.51 1.60
N ARG A 226 -13.11 12.02 1.45
CA ARG A 226 -14.25 11.19 1.05
C ARG A 226 -14.07 10.58 -0.34
N ALA A 227 -13.56 11.37 -1.30
CA ALA A 227 -13.38 10.93 -2.68
C ALA A 227 -12.22 9.93 -2.82
N SER A 228 -11.11 10.14 -2.09
CA SER A 228 -9.93 9.27 -2.10
C SER A 228 -10.07 8.07 -1.16
N ARG A 229 -11.07 8.02 -0.29
CA ARG A 229 -11.17 7.04 0.82
C ARG A 229 -9.94 7.02 1.72
N GLY A 230 -9.16 8.11 1.73
CA GLY A 230 -7.90 8.20 2.47
C GLY A 230 -6.71 7.48 1.84
N ILE A 231 -6.85 6.92 0.64
CA ILE A 231 -5.76 6.22 -0.07
C ILE A 231 -4.76 7.25 -0.60
N PRO A 232 -3.48 7.27 -0.15
CA PRO A 232 -2.49 8.29 -0.50
C PRO A 232 -2.31 8.51 -2.00
N ARG A 233 -2.29 7.45 -2.80
CA ARG A 233 -2.21 7.54 -4.25
C ARG A 233 -3.40 8.29 -4.85
N LEU A 234 -4.62 8.00 -4.39
CA LEU A 234 -5.81 8.70 -4.84
C LEU A 234 -5.87 10.14 -4.31
N VAL A 235 -5.37 10.40 -3.10
CA VAL A 235 -5.21 11.78 -2.59
C VAL A 235 -4.33 12.58 -3.54
N ASN A 236 -3.19 12.03 -3.98
CA ASN A 236 -2.29 12.70 -4.92
C ASN A 236 -2.96 12.97 -6.26
N ILE A 237 -3.59 11.96 -6.87
CA ILE A 237 -4.29 12.11 -8.16
C ILE A 237 -5.35 13.20 -8.08
N LEU A 238 -6.20 13.14 -7.07
CA LEU A 238 -7.31 14.07 -6.92
C LEU A 238 -6.86 15.49 -6.56
N ALA A 239 -5.83 15.62 -5.72
CA ALA A 239 -5.27 16.92 -5.36
C ALA A 239 -4.58 17.58 -6.55
N HIS A 240 -3.81 16.81 -7.35
CA HIS A 240 -3.20 17.29 -8.59
C HIS A 240 -4.24 17.77 -9.60
N LYS A 241 -5.27 16.96 -9.88
CA LYS A 241 -6.36 17.34 -10.78
C LYS A 241 -7.17 18.53 -10.26
N ALA A 242 -7.36 18.65 -8.94
CA ALA A 242 -8.03 19.80 -8.33
C ALA A 242 -7.21 21.09 -8.48
N LEU A 243 -5.87 21.02 -8.37
CA LEU A 243 -4.97 22.13 -8.67
C LEU A 243 -5.08 22.56 -10.14
N LEU A 244 -5.08 21.61 -11.08
CA LEU A 244 -5.27 21.90 -12.50
C LEU A 244 -6.62 22.57 -12.78
N ALA A 245 -7.71 22.08 -12.17
CA ALA A 245 -9.05 22.65 -12.34
C ALA A 245 -9.12 24.09 -11.80
N ALA A 246 -8.55 24.35 -10.62
CA ALA A 246 -8.50 25.68 -10.03
C ALA A 246 -7.62 26.63 -10.84
N TYR A 247 -6.49 26.17 -11.36
CA TYR A 247 -5.63 26.93 -12.26
C TYR A 247 -6.38 27.35 -13.52
N GLY A 248 -7.11 26.42 -14.16
CA GLY A 248 -7.92 26.72 -15.35
C GLY A 248 -9.02 27.74 -15.11
N GLU A 249 -9.49 27.92 -13.86
CA GLU A 249 -10.47 28.93 -13.45
C GLU A 249 -9.81 30.23 -12.93
N GLY A 250 -8.49 30.31 -12.84
CA GLY A 250 -7.76 31.43 -12.24
C GLY A 250 -7.99 31.59 -10.74
N ALA A 251 -8.45 30.53 -10.06
CA ALA A 251 -8.77 30.57 -8.64
C ALA A 251 -7.52 30.52 -7.77
N ALA A 252 -7.47 31.33 -6.72
CA ALA A 252 -6.35 31.35 -5.76
C ALA A 252 -6.40 30.22 -4.73
N GLN A 253 -7.55 29.55 -4.57
CA GLN A 253 -7.76 28.48 -3.58
C GLN A 253 -8.53 27.31 -4.15
N ILE A 254 -8.27 26.12 -3.60
CA ILE A 254 -8.96 24.91 -3.99
C ILE A 254 -10.27 24.78 -3.26
N SER A 255 -11.37 24.79 -4.03
CA SER A 255 -12.73 24.63 -3.52
C SER A 255 -13.18 23.15 -3.53
N PRO A 256 -14.27 22.82 -2.80
CA PRO A 256 -14.90 21.49 -2.92
C PRO A 256 -15.38 21.16 -4.34
N ALA A 257 -15.69 22.18 -5.17
CA ALA A 257 -16.11 21.98 -6.56
C ALA A 257 -14.97 21.44 -7.42
N HIS A 258 -13.75 21.98 -7.27
CA HIS A 258 -12.57 21.51 -7.98
C HIS A 258 -12.26 20.04 -7.64
N VAL A 259 -12.35 19.67 -6.35
CA VAL A 259 -12.16 18.28 -5.91
C VAL A 259 -13.25 17.35 -6.46
N ARG A 260 -14.51 17.78 -6.48
CA ARG A 260 -15.61 16.99 -7.06
C ARG A 260 -15.42 16.78 -8.57
N ARG A 261 -14.95 17.80 -9.30
CA ARG A 261 -14.61 17.67 -10.73
C ARG A 261 -13.50 16.67 -10.94
N ALA A 262 -12.42 16.76 -10.15
CA ALA A 262 -11.32 15.80 -10.16
C ALA A 262 -11.81 14.36 -9.88
N ALA A 263 -12.74 14.19 -8.93
CA ALA A 263 -13.30 12.88 -8.59
C ALA A 263 -14.18 12.30 -9.71
N LEU A 264 -14.93 13.13 -10.43
CA LEU A 264 -15.74 12.69 -11.58
C LEU A 264 -14.86 12.20 -12.76
N ASP A 265 -13.67 12.80 -12.90
CA ASP A 265 -12.68 12.48 -13.93
C ASP A 265 -11.67 11.39 -13.46
N THR A 266 -11.93 10.70 -12.37
CA THR A 266 -11.04 9.66 -11.82
C THR A 266 -11.84 8.40 -11.54
N GLU A 267 -11.53 7.31 -12.23
CA GLU A 267 -12.32 6.06 -12.21
C GLU A 267 -12.40 5.44 -10.82
N ASP A 268 -11.26 5.35 -10.11
CA ASP A 268 -11.18 4.75 -8.78
C ASP A 268 -11.67 5.65 -7.65
N ALA A 269 -12.00 6.92 -7.94
CA ALA A 269 -12.49 7.84 -6.92
C ALA A 269 -13.96 7.54 -6.56
N ARG A 270 -14.27 7.68 -5.27
CA ARG A 270 -15.67 7.62 -4.84
C ARG A 270 -16.42 8.82 -5.40
N ARG A 271 -17.34 8.56 -6.31
CA ARG A 271 -18.17 9.62 -6.91
C ARG A 271 -19.00 10.32 -5.84
N PRO A 272 -19.06 11.67 -5.83
CA PRO A 272 -19.95 12.38 -4.93
C PRO A 272 -21.38 11.98 -5.23
N ALA A 273 -22.18 11.71 -4.19
CA ALA A 273 -23.60 11.44 -4.36
C ALA A 273 -24.23 12.61 -5.13
N SER A 274 -24.84 12.33 -6.28
CA SER A 274 -25.52 13.35 -7.06
C SER A 274 -26.74 13.82 -6.25
N LEU A 275 -26.82 15.12 -5.97
CA LEU A 275 -28.01 15.72 -5.33
C LEU A 275 -29.30 15.43 -6.12
N ARG A 276 -29.18 15.13 -7.42
CA ARG A 276 -30.29 14.70 -8.27
C ARG A 276 -30.93 13.38 -7.84
N GLY A 277 -30.15 12.42 -7.32
CA GLY A 277 -30.70 11.15 -6.80
C GLY A 277 -31.58 11.35 -5.57
N TRP A 278 -31.21 12.26 -4.68
CA TRP A 278 -31.99 12.60 -3.50
C TRP A 278 -33.27 13.42 -3.85
N ALA A 279 -33.19 14.30 -4.85
CA ALA A 279 -34.37 15.05 -5.33
C ALA A 279 -35.40 14.13 -5.98
N LEU A 280 -34.98 13.14 -6.77
CA LEU A 280 -35.88 12.13 -7.36
C LEU A 280 -36.46 11.18 -6.32
N ALA A 281 -35.70 10.78 -5.31
CA ALA A 281 -36.22 9.97 -4.20
C ALA A 281 -37.24 10.76 -3.35
N ALA A 282 -36.96 12.05 -3.07
CA ALA A 282 -37.86 12.91 -2.32
C ALA A 282 -39.16 13.19 -3.12
N LEU A 283 -39.09 13.39 -4.45
CA LEU A 283 -40.24 13.53 -5.31
C LEU A 283 -41.08 12.25 -5.40
N GLY A 284 -40.43 11.08 -5.41
CA GLY A 284 -41.10 9.78 -5.40
C GLY A 284 -41.90 9.52 -4.12
N THR A 285 -41.35 9.91 -2.95
CA THR A 285 -42.05 9.76 -1.66
C THR A 285 -43.22 10.73 -1.50
N VAL A 286 -43.11 11.96 -1.99
CA VAL A 286 -44.22 12.94 -2.01
C VAL A 286 -45.33 12.51 -2.97
N GLY A 287 -44.97 11.96 -4.14
CA GLY A 287 -45.92 11.45 -5.11
C GLY A 287 -46.76 10.25 -4.60
N LEU A 288 -46.10 9.31 -3.90
CA LEU A 288 -46.77 8.17 -3.27
C LEU A 288 -47.68 8.57 -2.11
N GLY A 289 -47.28 9.57 -1.31
CA GLY A 289 -48.11 10.12 -0.25
C GLY A 289 -49.38 10.83 -0.77
N ALA A 290 -49.27 11.61 -1.85
CA ALA A 290 -50.42 12.29 -2.50
C ALA A 290 -51.39 11.29 -3.15
N ALA A 291 -50.88 10.21 -3.79
CA ALA A 291 -51.71 9.16 -4.37
C ALA A 291 -52.46 8.37 -3.29
N ALA A 292 -51.84 8.06 -2.17
CA ALA A 292 -52.50 7.37 -1.03
C ALA A 292 -53.59 8.23 -0.37
N ALA A 293 -53.35 9.56 -0.24
CA ALA A 293 -54.35 10.50 0.29
C ALA A 293 -55.54 10.67 -0.64
N ALA A 294 -55.33 10.68 -1.96
CA ALA A 294 -56.42 10.75 -2.94
C ALA A 294 -57.27 9.48 -2.95
N LEU A 295 -56.68 8.29 -2.81
CA LEU A 295 -57.42 7.02 -2.70
C LEU A 295 -58.22 6.90 -1.40
N GLY A 296 -57.71 7.44 -0.26
CA GLY A 296 -58.42 7.44 1.02
C GLY A 296 -59.60 8.42 1.10
N ALA A 297 -59.69 9.39 0.21
CA ALA A 297 -60.80 10.35 0.12
C ALA A 297 -61.99 9.87 -0.78
N TRP A 298 -61.80 8.73 -1.45
CA TRP A 298 -62.80 8.11 -2.32
C TRP A 298 -63.47 6.84 -1.74
N LEU A 299 -63.05 6.40 -0.59
CA LEU A 299 -63.65 5.36 0.24
C LEU A 299 -64.36 5.97 1.45
#